data_bd656f6e7beaa2e1476534f46eaff00e
#
_entry.id   bd656f6e7beaa2e1476534f46eaff00e
#
_cell.length_a   1.000
_cell.length_b   1.000
_cell.length_c   1.000
_cell.angle_alpha   90.00
_cell.angle_beta   90.00
_cell.angle_gamma   90.00
#
_symmetry.space_group_name_H-M   'P 1'
#
loop_
_entity.id
_entity.type
_entity.pdbx_description
1 polymer ?
#
loop_
_entity_poly.entity_id
_entity_poly.type
_entity_poly.pdbx_seq_one_letter_code
_entity_poly.pdbx_strand_id
1 'polypeptide(L)'
;MIMPHKCSFGQMPDVKAVILAGNLDFGRCPLTSRLSPALWPIVGKPALERLLKHLSRQGINKAVICSCRDTLQLQESIGGIDTMQLEFLNEPMLVGTAGCVRDAAKGDTNTLFFLFHAGITSPPAVHTLLQEHLASESDLTVVFEPDSQNGRAFGAAAEIYICSPKVLEFIPGQGYCDIKEGLIPDMLRAGRTIRSHLLRYPVGNFRDRAGYLAAIANYFKNGGNVNGDFNYTKWCDSENVWLADSAKVDPSARICGPVIIMDGATVSEKAVILGSSIIERNVSIGKNTLIEGSVLWEGSQIGQNCEIRRCVIGSGATVSDNSVTEDMAITASRNRRFKISSEKAVFFERLPFNIFSVMGICILIGVLLWSYWPELAELKRIWLKTDEYSVGMLVPFLALHILWNKARGIAECRIQPSTWGLWLFVAAQAMRGFGLYYMYASADRLSFILSIMSLTILLFGWQVFRKTATVMLFLCLMFPLPHYIQTAVMLPLQEAAAASAAFCLEMIGYSAVNEANIITLNGTMVAVSEACNGLRMATAFLVIIGWIVLLVRKEWWEKLILLLSSLPIALLCNTLRLTVTAVIFTKLTGEKWEGIFHDFGGYAMIPLALAMVVFELWILRKLTTVSVKTQ
;
A
#
# COMPACT_ATOMS: atom_id res chain seq x y z
N MET A 1 -48.50 -19.61 40.55
CA MET A 1 -47.43 -20.56 40.88
C MET A 1 -47.32 -21.49 39.68
N ILE A 2 -46.56 -21.07 38.65
CA ILE A 2 -46.31 -21.82 37.42
C ILE A 2 -44.80 -22.08 37.41
N MET A 3 -44.41 -23.33 37.61
CA MET A 3 -43.03 -23.79 37.57
C MET A 3 -42.50 -23.67 36.13
N PRO A 4 -41.27 -23.16 35.91
CA PRO A 4 -40.68 -23.20 34.60
C PRO A 4 -40.26 -24.64 34.27
N HIS A 5 -40.68 -25.11 33.09
CA HIS A 5 -40.21 -26.35 32.49
C HIS A 5 -38.70 -26.41 32.49
N LYS A 6 -38.13 -27.41 33.15
CA LYS A 6 -36.74 -27.85 32.93
C LYS A 6 -36.63 -28.33 31.49
N CYS A 7 -36.11 -27.48 30.61
CA CYS A 7 -35.55 -27.97 29.36
C CYS A 7 -34.37 -28.90 29.69
N SER A 8 -34.48 -30.16 29.29
CA SER A 8 -33.39 -31.12 29.31
C SER A 8 -32.23 -30.54 28.49
N PHE A 9 -31.10 -30.29 29.13
CA PHE A 9 -29.84 -29.97 28.43
C PHE A 9 -29.45 -31.18 27.59
N GLY A 10 -29.84 -31.20 26.30
CA GLY A 10 -29.23 -32.07 25.31
C GLY A 10 -27.73 -31.79 25.30
N GLN A 11 -26.93 -32.82 25.16
CA GLN A 11 -25.47 -32.70 25.01
C GLN A 11 -25.19 -31.62 23.94
N MET A 12 -24.38 -30.58 24.30
CA MET A 12 -23.91 -29.61 23.32
C MET A 12 -23.19 -30.35 22.18
N PRO A 13 -23.47 -30.01 20.93
CA PRO A 13 -22.74 -30.62 19.82
C PRO A 13 -21.23 -30.40 20.01
N ASP A 14 -20.44 -31.32 19.50
CA ASP A 14 -18.97 -31.12 19.49
C ASP A 14 -18.66 -29.86 18.64
N VAL A 15 -17.94 -28.89 19.21
CA VAL A 15 -17.64 -27.60 18.59
C VAL A 15 -16.12 -27.47 18.42
N LYS A 16 -15.67 -27.17 17.22
CA LYS A 16 -14.28 -26.96 16.87
C LYS A 16 -14.08 -25.51 16.39
N ALA A 17 -13.22 -24.77 17.06
CA ALA A 17 -12.86 -23.43 16.62
C ALA A 17 -11.85 -23.49 15.45
N VAL A 18 -12.08 -22.72 14.40
CA VAL A 18 -11.14 -22.53 13.30
C VAL A 18 -10.66 -21.08 13.33
N ILE A 19 -9.36 -20.89 13.56
CA ILE A 19 -8.79 -19.56 13.77
C ILE A 19 -7.91 -19.18 12.60
N LEU A 20 -8.28 -18.12 11.89
CA LEU A 20 -7.54 -17.58 10.76
C LEU A 20 -6.43 -16.66 11.28
N ALA A 21 -5.19 -17.17 11.31
CA ALA A 21 -4.00 -16.43 11.70
C ALA A 21 -3.15 -15.98 10.48
N GLY A 22 -3.65 -16.17 9.27
CA GLY A 22 -3.00 -15.77 8.02
C GLY A 22 -2.86 -14.25 7.90
N ASN A 23 -1.70 -13.79 7.44
CA ASN A 23 -1.42 -12.38 7.20
C ASN A 23 -1.46 -12.09 5.69
N LEU A 24 -2.44 -11.30 5.25
CA LEU A 24 -2.56 -10.80 3.88
C LEU A 24 -1.90 -9.43 3.68
N ASP A 25 -1.20 -8.90 4.68
CA ASP A 25 -0.47 -7.65 4.55
C ASP A 25 0.85 -7.89 3.81
N PHE A 26 0.84 -7.72 2.50
CA PHE A 26 1.97 -7.90 1.57
C PHE A 26 3.21 -7.02 1.88
N GLY A 27 3.59 -6.91 3.16
CA GLY A 27 4.76 -6.16 3.63
C GLY A 27 4.55 -4.65 3.68
N ARG A 28 3.31 -4.18 3.76
CA ARG A 28 2.98 -2.75 3.87
C ARG A 28 3.31 -2.17 5.24
N CYS A 29 3.28 -2.99 6.29
CA CYS A 29 3.60 -2.58 7.65
C CYS A 29 4.91 -3.24 8.13
N PRO A 30 5.89 -2.50 8.65
CA PRO A 30 7.14 -3.07 9.19
C PRO A 30 6.93 -4.06 10.33
N LEU A 31 5.85 -3.93 11.10
CA LEU A 31 5.51 -4.86 12.18
C LEU A 31 5.04 -6.20 11.65
N THR A 32 4.17 -6.23 10.64
CA THR A 32 3.62 -7.46 10.06
C THR A 32 4.68 -8.32 9.37
N SER A 33 5.75 -7.68 8.88
CA SER A 33 6.89 -8.41 8.30
C SER A 33 7.74 -9.16 9.34
N ARG A 34 7.59 -8.83 10.64
CA ARG A 34 8.37 -9.40 11.75
C ARG A 34 7.55 -10.27 12.69
N LEU A 35 6.33 -9.87 12.95
CA LEU A 35 5.43 -10.50 13.88
C LEU A 35 4.03 -10.57 13.29
N SER A 36 3.45 -11.76 13.24
CA SER A 36 2.07 -11.95 12.80
C SER A 36 1.11 -11.08 13.62
N PRO A 37 0.09 -10.42 13.02
CA PRO A 37 -0.93 -9.67 13.74
C PRO A 37 -1.62 -10.49 14.84
N ALA A 38 -1.71 -11.79 14.68
CA ALA A 38 -2.21 -12.70 15.71
C ALA A 38 -1.41 -12.65 17.04
N LEU A 39 -0.14 -12.27 16.96
CA LEU A 39 0.77 -12.14 18.11
C LEU A 39 0.92 -10.71 18.63
N TRP A 40 0.25 -9.73 18.02
CA TRP A 40 0.31 -8.35 18.52
C TRP A 40 -0.34 -8.26 19.89
N PRO A 41 0.31 -7.60 20.85
CA PRO A 41 -0.16 -7.62 22.22
C PRO A 41 -1.39 -6.74 22.42
N ILE A 42 -2.37 -7.28 23.13
CA ILE A 42 -3.53 -6.54 23.63
C ILE A 42 -3.42 -6.57 25.15
N VAL A 43 -3.06 -5.42 25.71
CA VAL A 43 -2.81 -5.32 27.18
C VAL A 43 -1.88 -6.44 27.65
N GLY A 44 -0.66 -6.50 27.07
CA GLY A 44 0.44 -7.39 27.48
C GLY A 44 0.30 -8.87 27.12
N LYS A 45 -0.74 -9.29 26.41
CA LYS A 45 -0.90 -10.68 25.93
C LYS A 45 -1.18 -10.71 24.43
N PRO A 46 -0.63 -11.68 23.68
CA PRO A 46 -0.94 -11.86 22.27
C PRO A 46 -2.46 -11.95 22.00
N ALA A 47 -2.93 -11.34 20.92
CA ALA A 47 -4.35 -11.35 20.55
C ALA A 47 -4.89 -12.78 20.44
N LEU A 48 -4.15 -13.67 19.79
CA LEU A 48 -4.51 -15.07 19.65
C LEU A 48 -4.60 -15.80 21.00
N GLU A 49 -3.66 -15.57 21.92
CA GLU A 49 -3.72 -16.17 23.26
C GLU A 49 -4.97 -15.74 24.03
N ARG A 50 -5.34 -14.45 23.94
CA ARG A 50 -6.55 -13.92 24.56
C ARG A 50 -7.80 -14.57 23.97
N LEU A 51 -7.87 -14.70 22.65
CA LEU A 51 -8.99 -15.35 21.96
C LEU A 51 -9.12 -16.82 22.42
N LEU A 52 -8.04 -17.58 22.38
CA LEU A 52 -8.03 -18.98 22.80
C LEU A 52 -8.46 -19.17 24.24
N LYS A 53 -7.95 -18.35 25.19
CA LYS A 53 -8.38 -18.37 26.59
C LYS A 53 -9.86 -18.02 26.77
N HIS A 54 -10.36 -17.07 25.98
CA HIS A 54 -11.80 -16.75 25.99
C HIS A 54 -12.64 -17.93 25.51
N LEU A 55 -12.27 -18.56 24.39
CA LEU A 55 -12.96 -19.72 23.84
C LEU A 55 -12.95 -20.91 24.79
N SER A 56 -11.81 -21.19 25.44
CA SER A 56 -11.68 -22.24 26.45
C SER A 56 -12.60 -22.01 27.66
N ARG A 57 -12.65 -20.76 28.17
CA ARG A 57 -13.57 -20.40 29.27
C ARG A 57 -15.06 -20.53 28.89
N GLN A 58 -15.37 -20.48 27.60
CA GLN A 58 -16.72 -20.66 27.03
C GLN A 58 -17.01 -22.13 26.67
N GLY A 59 -16.12 -23.06 26.99
CA GLY A 59 -16.32 -24.49 26.80
C GLY A 59 -15.89 -25.07 25.45
N ILE A 60 -15.21 -24.28 24.61
CA ILE A 60 -14.60 -24.80 23.37
C ILE A 60 -13.21 -25.36 23.71
N ASN A 61 -13.05 -26.68 23.57
CA ASN A 61 -11.85 -27.39 23.95
C ASN A 61 -10.98 -27.84 22.77
N LYS A 62 -11.43 -27.60 21.52
CA LYS A 62 -10.69 -27.95 20.31
C LYS A 62 -10.55 -26.70 19.42
N ALA A 63 -9.33 -26.39 19.01
CA ALA A 63 -9.07 -25.29 18.08
C ALA A 63 -8.03 -25.66 17.03
N VAL A 64 -8.28 -25.23 15.79
CA VAL A 64 -7.36 -25.34 14.65
C VAL A 64 -6.93 -23.95 14.25
N ILE A 65 -5.62 -23.72 14.21
CA ILE A 65 -5.03 -22.44 13.82
C ILE A 65 -4.49 -22.57 12.40
N CYS A 66 -5.11 -21.86 11.46
CA CYS A 66 -4.72 -21.85 10.06
C CYS A 66 -3.76 -20.69 9.78
N SER A 67 -2.55 -20.99 9.31
CA SER A 67 -1.50 -20.00 9.02
C SER A 67 -0.72 -20.38 7.77
N CYS A 68 -0.33 -19.39 6.96
CA CYS A 68 0.40 -19.65 5.70
C CYS A 68 1.92 -19.46 5.77
N ARG A 69 2.47 -18.80 6.80
CA ARG A 69 3.92 -18.51 6.86
C ARG A 69 4.52 -18.56 8.26
N ASP A 70 3.71 -18.29 9.27
CA ASP A 70 4.20 -17.99 10.63
C ASP A 70 3.86 -19.11 11.61
N THR A 71 3.57 -20.33 11.11
CA THR A 71 3.10 -21.46 11.93
C THR A 71 4.06 -21.81 13.06
N LEU A 72 5.37 -21.86 12.79
CA LEU A 72 6.38 -22.12 13.82
C LEU A 72 6.44 -21.01 14.86
N GLN A 73 6.40 -19.75 14.42
CA GLN A 73 6.40 -18.60 15.33
C GLN A 73 5.15 -18.56 16.21
N LEU A 74 4.00 -18.96 15.68
CA LEU A 74 2.75 -19.08 16.43
C LEU A 74 2.83 -20.19 17.47
N GLN A 75 3.37 -21.35 17.10
CA GLN A 75 3.57 -22.49 18.02
C GLN A 75 4.50 -22.16 19.17
N GLU A 76 5.63 -21.50 18.88
CA GLU A 76 6.61 -21.13 19.90
C GLU A 76 6.10 -20.02 20.84
N SER A 77 5.27 -19.10 20.31
CA SER A 77 4.81 -17.93 21.08
C SER A 77 3.58 -18.20 21.92
N ILE A 78 2.76 -19.22 21.56
CA ILE A 78 1.57 -19.58 22.31
C ILE A 78 1.95 -20.74 23.22
N GLY A 79 2.19 -20.42 24.50
CA GLY A 79 2.32 -21.46 25.53
C GLY A 79 1.08 -22.35 25.54
N GLY A 80 1.25 -23.65 25.75
CA GLY A 80 0.12 -24.59 25.81
C GLY A 80 -1.00 -24.07 26.72
N ILE A 81 -2.22 -24.11 26.22
CA ILE A 81 -3.39 -23.85 27.05
C ILE A 81 -3.85 -25.23 27.54
N ASP A 82 -3.57 -25.54 28.78
CA ASP A 82 -3.76 -26.89 29.38
C ASP A 82 -5.17 -27.48 29.19
N THR A 83 -6.14 -26.62 28.88
CA THR A 83 -7.56 -26.99 28.76
C THR A 83 -8.05 -27.11 27.31
N MET A 84 -7.16 -26.91 26.30
CA MET A 84 -7.56 -26.88 24.88
C MET A 84 -6.61 -27.70 24.01
N GLN A 85 -7.17 -28.54 23.16
CA GLN A 85 -6.43 -29.22 22.11
C GLN A 85 -6.18 -28.27 20.93
N LEU A 86 -4.90 -27.92 20.70
CA LEU A 86 -4.51 -27.02 19.62
C LEU A 86 -3.92 -27.83 18.47
N GLU A 87 -4.44 -27.62 17.28
CA GLU A 87 -3.90 -28.12 16.02
C GLU A 87 -3.45 -26.95 15.16
N PHE A 88 -2.29 -27.06 14.52
CA PHE A 88 -1.77 -26.03 13.62
C PHE A 88 -1.75 -26.54 12.20
N LEU A 89 -2.47 -25.87 11.29
CA LEU A 89 -2.44 -26.14 9.87
C LEU A 89 -1.55 -25.13 9.18
N ASN A 90 -0.50 -25.66 8.53
CA ASN A 90 0.34 -24.86 7.66
C ASN A 90 -0.21 -24.91 6.24
N GLU A 91 -0.66 -23.78 5.73
CA GLU A 91 -1.23 -23.64 4.38
C GLU A 91 -0.20 -22.96 3.47
N PRO A 92 0.60 -23.72 2.71
CA PRO A 92 1.60 -23.15 1.82
C PRO A 92 1.00 -22.33 0.68
N MET A 93 -0.27 -22.58 0.36
CA MET A 93 -1.07 -21.82 -0.61
C MET A 93 -2.34 -21.32 0.05
N LEU A 94 -2.82 -20.16 -0.38
CA LEU A 94 -4.08 -19.58 0.12
C LEU A 94 -5.26 -20.48 -0.32
N VAL A 95 -5.93 -21.11 0.64
CA VAL A 95 -7.09 -21.97 0.40
C VAL A 95 -8.43 -21.23 0.57
N GLY A 96 -8.40 -20.01 1.07
CA GLY A 96 -9.61 -19.20 1.38
C GLY A 96 -10.26 -19.57 2.70
N THR A 97 -11.18 -18.73 3.17
CA THR A 97 -11.80 -18.89 4.50
C THR A 97 -12.66 -20.16 4.63
N ALA A 98 -13.36 -20.55 3.57
CA ALA A 98 -14.10 -21.82 3.53
C ALA A 98 -13.15 -23.02 3.37
N GLY A 99 -12.05 -22.86 2.61
CA GLY A 99 -11.01 -23.86 2.50
C GLY A 99 -10.37 -24.20 3.84
N CYS A 100 -10.13 -23.22 4.70
CA CYS A 100 -9.64 -23.43 6.08
C CYS A 100 -10.63 -24.30 6.91
N VAL A 101 -11.94 -24.08 6.76
CA VAL A 101 -12.96 -24.92 7.43
C VAL A 101 -12.91 -26.36 6.91
N ARG A 102 -12.83 -26.58 5.59
CA ARG A 102 -12.67 -27.90 4.98
C ARG A 102 -11.44 -28.63 5.51
N ASP A 103 -10.29 -27.93 5.51
CA ASP A 103 -9.03 -28.56 5.90
C ASP A 103 -8.96 -28.81 7.43
N ALA A 104 -9.64 -27.99 8.23
CA ALA A 104 -9.83 -28.22 9.67
C ALA A 104 -10.80 -29.37 9.97
N ALA A 105 -11.75 -29.64 9.08
CA ALA A 105 -12.73 -30.71 9.26
C ALA A 105 -12.11 -32.11 9.11
N LYS A 106 -11.16 -32.30 8.18
CA LYS A 106 -10.47 -33.58 7.94
C LYS A 106 -11.42 -34.81 7.88
N GLY A 107 -12.62 -34.62 7.32
CA GLY A 107 -13.64 -35.69 7.22
C GLY A 107 -14.52 -35.86 8.45
N ASP A 108 -14.41 -35.00 9.46
CA ASP A 108 -15.34 -34.96 10.59
C ASP A 108 -16.68 -34.35 10.14
N THR A 109 -17.72 -35.18 10.08
CA THR A 109 -19.03 -34.81 9.56
C THR A 109 -20.05 -34.45 10.64
N ASN A 110 -19.66 -34.52 11.91
CA ASN A 110 -20.59 -34.29 13.04
C ASN A 110 -20.23 -33.07 13.89
N THR A 111 -19.10 -32.43 13.63
CA THR A 111 -18.61 -31.30 14.41
C THR A 111 -19.10 -29.98 13.82
N LEU A 112 -19.52 -29.06 14.67
CA LEU A 112 -19.87 -27.70 14.31
C LEU A 112 -18.61 -26.83 14.32
N PHE A 113 -18.39 -26.06 13.23
CA PHE A 113 -17.20 -25.23 13.08
C PHE A 113 -17.51 -23.78 13.41
N PHE A 114 -16.69 -23.20 14.30
CA PHE A 114 -16.81 -21.81 14.70
C PHE A 114 -15.58 -21.05 14.24
N LEU A 115 -15.70 -20.26 13.18
CA LEU A 115 -14.61 -19.57 12.53
C LEU A 115 -14.39 -18.19 13.15
N PHE A 116 -13.12 -17.86 13.47
CA PHE A 116 -12.68 -16.57 13.99
C PHE A 116 -11.46 -16.05 13.26
N HIS A 117 -11.32 -14.74 13.18
CA HIS A 117 -10.04 -14.11 12.85
C HIS A 117 -9.19 -13.94 14.12
N ALA A 118 -7.87 -14.17 14.03
CA ALA A 118 -6.98 -14.14 15.19
C ALA A 118 -6.79 -12.74 15.82
N GLY A 119 -7.05 -11.67 15.05
CA GLY A 119 -6.90 -10.27 15.47
C GLY A 119 -8.13 -9.68 16.19
N ILE A 120 -8.93 -10.47 16.85
CA ILE A 120 -10.12 -9.99 17.60
C ILE A 120 -9.70 -9.51 18.99
N THR A 121 -10.05 -8.25 19.34
CA THR A 121 -9.76 -7.67 20.67
C THR A 121 -10.82 -7.93 21.71
N SER A 122 -12.10 -7.97 21.30
CA SER A 122 -13.26 -8.13 22.16
C SER A 122 -14.15 -9.27 21.65
N PRO A 123 -13.75 -10.54 21.87
CA PRO A 123 -14.51 -11.68 21.36
C PRO A 123 -15.92 -11.74 21.99
N PRO A 124 -16.96 -12.10 21.21
CA PRO A 124 -18.33 -12.14 21.69
C PRO A 124 -18.58 -13.36 22.60
N ALA A 125 -19.74 -13.37 23.26
CA ALA A 125 -20.21 -14.52 24.03
C ALA A 125 -20.58 -15.67 23.09
N VAL A 126 -19.75 -16.70 23.04
CA VAL A 126 -19.89 -17.85 22.14
C VAL A 126 -21.18 -18.64 22.40
N HIS A 127 -21.50 -18.82 23.69
CA HIS A 127 -22.69 -19.58 24.10
C HIS A 127 -23.99 -18.99 23.50
N THR A 128 -24.14 -17.68 23.51
CA THR A 128 -25.31 -17.00 22.94
C THR A 128 -25.40 -17.21 21.43
N LEU A 129 -24.27 -17.04 20.72
CA LEU A 129 -24.21 -17.23 19.28
C LEU A 129 -24.55 -18.68 18.89
N LEU A 130 -24.06 -19.64 19.65
CA LEU A 130 -24.29 -21.05 19.42
C LEU A 130 -25.74 -21.43 19.66
N GLN A 131 -26.33 -20.93 20.74
CA GLN A 131 -27.76 -21.18 21.04
C GLN A 131 -28.67 -20.63 19.94
N GLU A 132 -28.40 -19.42 19.45
CA GLU A 132 -29.21 -18.84 18.37
C GLU A 132 -29.04 -19.58 17.04
N HIS A 133 -27.81 -20.01 16.72
CA HIS A 133 -27.55 -20.82 15.54
C HIS A 133 -28.34 -22.13 15.57
N LEU A 134 -28.30 -22.86 16.69
CA LEU A 134 -29.00 -24.11 16.87
C LEU A 134 -30.52 -23.92 16.87
N ALA A 135 -31.03 -22.88 17.55
CA ALA A 135 -32.45 -22.58 17.60
C ALA A 135 -33.04 -22.18 16.24
N SER A 136 -32.23 -21.61 15.36
CA SER A 136 -32.64 -21.22 14.00
C SER A 136 -32.54 -22.33 12.97
N GLU A 137 -32.01 -23.50 13.34
CA GLU A 137 -31.72 -24.63 12.42
C GLU A 137 -30.97 -24.18 11.15
N SER A 138 -30.11 -23.20 11.29
CA SER A 138 -29.38 -22.62 10.14
C SER A 138 -28.18 -23.47 9.77
N ASP A 139 -27.88 -23.55 8.47
CA ASP A 139 -26.68 -24.23 7.99
C ASP A 139 -25.44 -23.35 8.18
N LEU A 140 -25.57 -22.03 7.99
CA LEU A 140 -24.52 -21.05 8.17
C LEU A 140 -25.05 -19.81 8.91
N THR A 141 -24.33 -19.34 9.93
CA THR A 141 -24.59 -18.05 10.57
C THR A 141 -23.43 -17.09 10.30
N VAL A 142 -23.74 -15.90 9.81
CA VAL A 142 -22.79 -14.80 9.57
C VAL A 142 -23.00 -13.74 10.63
N VAL A 143 -21.93 -13.38 11.35
CA VAL A 143 -21.99 -12.39 12.42
C VAL A 143 -21.60 -11.01 11.90
N PHE A 144 -22.40 -9.99 12.22
CA PHE A 144 -22.20 -8.60 11.82
C PHE A 144 -21.96 -7.70 13.04
N GLU A 145 -21.13 -6.67 12.85
CA GLU A 145 -20.94 -5.60 13.82
C GLU A 145 -22.06 -4.54 13.72
N PRO A 146 -22.35 -3.79 14.80
CA PRO A 146 -23.26 -2.66 14.73
C PRO A 146 -22.66 -1.53 13.89
N ASP A 147 -23.46 -0.87 13.06
CA ASP A 147 -23.03 0.35 12.34
C ASP A 147 -23.16 1.56 13.27
N SER A 148 -22.02 2.00 13.81
CA SER A 148 -21.94 3.15 14.71
C SER A 148 -21.94 4.51 13.98
N GLN A 149 -21.79 4.55 12.64
CA GLN A 149 -21.58 5.80 11.90
C GLN A 149 -22.74 6.21 10.98
N ASN A 150 -23.48 5.26 10.40
CA ASN A 150 -24.44 5.57 9.33
C ASN A 150 -25.89 5.22 9.66
N GLY A 151 -26.19 4.76 10.88
CA GLY A 151 -27.56 4.41 11.28
C GLY A 151 -28.18 3.23 10.51
N ARG A 152 -27.37 2.41 9.84
CA ARG A 152 -27.82 1.18 9.18
C ARG A 152 -28.03 0.07 10.21
N ALA A 153 -28.96 -0.83 9.93
CA ALA A 153 -29.23 -1.95 10.82
C ALA A 153 -28.04 -2.90 10.99
N PHE A 154 -27.18 -3.04 9.96
CA PHE A 154 -26.00 -3.90 9.96
C PHE A 154 -24.77 -3.11 9.53
N GLY A 155 -23.68 -3.24 10.29
CA GLY A 155 -22.37 -2.75 9.95
C GLY A 155 -21.57 -3.75 9.09
N ALA A 156 -20.24 -3.74 9.23
CA ALA A 156 -19.37 -4.69 8.55
C ALA A 156 -19.53 -6.11 9.11
N ALA A 157 -19.23 -7.13 8.30
CA ALA A 157 -19.14 -8.50 8.80
C ALA A 157 -17.98 -8.62 9.79
N ALA A 158 -18.25 -9.16 10.97
CA ALA A 158 -17.28 -9.34 12.05
C ALA A 158 -16.19 -10.40 11.75
N GLU A 159 -16.29 -11.08 10.59
CA GLU A 159 -15.46 -12.22 10.20
C GLU A 159 -15.52 -13.38 11.20
N ILE A 160 -16.69 -13.54 11.78
CA ILE A 160 -17.08 -14.65 12.64
C ILE A 160 -18.20 -15.41 11.93
N TYR A 161 -18.03 -16.72 11.80
CA TYR A 161 -18.99 -17.59 11.13
C TYR A 161 -19.22 -18.85 11.94
N ILE A 162 -20.46 -19.36 11.93
CA ILE A 162 -20.81 -20.65 12.49
C ILE A 162 -21.28 -21.52 11.34
N CYS A 163 -20.57 -22.61 11.11
CA CYS A 163 -20.81 -23.54 10.00
C CYS A 163 -21.28 -24.89 10.56
N SER A 164 -22.48 -25.32 10.18
CA SER A 164 -22.90 -26.68 10.43
C SER A 164 -22.14 -27.68 9.54
N PRO A 165 -22.03 -28.97 9.88
CA PRO A 165 -21.32 -29.95 9.07
C PRO A 165 -21.80 -30.04 7.62
N LYS A 166 -23.07 -29.75 7.37
CA LYS A 166 -23.67 -29.76 6.02
C LYS A 166 -23.06 -28.73 5.06
N VAL A 167 -22.42 -27.69 5.59
CA VAL A 167 -21.73 -26.67 4.81
C VAL A 167 -20.57 -27.26 4.03
N LEU A 168 -19.92 -28.32 4.53
CA LEU A 168 -18.79 -28.98 3.90
C LEU A 168 -19.13 -29.55 2.52
N GLU A 169 -20.38 -29.92 2.25
CA GLU A 169 -20.86 -30.42 0.95
C GLU A 169 -20.73 -29.37 -0.17
N PHE A 170 -20.72 -28.07 0.19
CA PHE A 170 -20.63 -26.95 -0.74
C PHE A 170 -19.22 -26.41 -0.92
N ILE A 171 -18.24 -26.96 -0.18
CA ILE A 171 -16.83 -26.55 -0.28
C ILE A 171 -16.11 -27.53 -1.20
N PRO A 172 -15.50 -27.06 -2.31
CA PRO A 172 -14.73 -27.92 -3.21
C PRO A 172 -13.65 -28.69 -2.45
N GLY A 173 -13.44 -29.96 -2.76
CA GLY A 173 -12.48 -30.83 -2.08
C GLY A 173 -11.03 -30.36 -2.19
N GLN A 174 -10.70 -29.52 -3.20
CA GLN A 174 -9.39 -28.89 -3.40
C GLN A 174 -9.56 -27.48 -3.98
N GLY A 175 -8.52 -26.64 -3.80
CA GLY A 175 -8.47 -25.28 -4.34
C GLY A 175 -8.98 -24.22 -3.37
N TYR A 176 -9.02 -23.00 -3.89
CA TYR A 176 -9.43 -21.80 -3.16
C TYR A 176 -10.96 -21.69 -3.08
N CYS A 177 -11.48 -21.50 -1.89
CA CYS A 177 -12.88 -21.18 -1.65
C CYS A 177 -13.01 -20.17 -0.50
N ASP A 178 -13.62 -19.02 -0.76
CA ASP A 178 -13.94 -18.02 0.27
C ASP A 178 -15.40 -18.13 0.69
N ILE A 179 -15.69 -17.86 1.97
CA ILE A 179 -17.05 -17.94 2.50
C ILE A 179 -17.96 -16.90 1.83
N LYS A 180 -17.49 -15.65 1.68
CA LYS A 180 -18.32 -14.56 1.15
C LYS A 180 -18.51 -14.65 -0.37
N GLU A 181 -17.44 -14.96 -1.10
CA GLU A 181 -17.41 -14.89 -2.55
C GLU A 181 -17.83 -16.22 -3.23
N GLY A 182 -17.58 -17.34 -2.58
CA GLY A 182 -17.87 -18.69 -3.11
C GLY A 182 -19.00 -19.38 -2.37
N LEU A 183 -18.78 -19.70 -1.10
CA LEU A 183 -19.67 -20.58 -0.32
C LEU A 183 -21.09 -20.03 -0.16
N ILE A 184 -21.24 -18.75 0.27
CA ILE A 184 -22.57 -18.13 0.48
C ILE A 184 -23.40 -18.11 -0.80
N PRO A 185 -22.88 -17.68 -1.97
CA PRO A 185 -23.63 -17.73 -3.22
C PRO A 185 -24.06 -19.14 -3.62
N ASP A 186 -23.20 -20.14 -3.41
CA ASP A 186 -23.51 -21.53 -3.75
C ASP A 186 -24.59 -22.13 -2.85
N MET A 187 -24.52 -21.87 -1.55
CA MET A 187 -25.53 -22.28 -0.59
C MET A 187 -26.90 -21.63 -0.85
N LEU A 188 -26.92 -20.33 -1.19
CA LEU A 188 -28.16 -19.62 -1.53
C LEU A 188 -28.80 -20.18 -2.79
N ARG A 189 -28.00 -20.52 -3.82
CA ARG A 189 -28.50 -21.17 -5.04
C ARG A 189 -29.08 -22.57 -4.76
N ALA A 190 -28.55 -23.26 -3.77
CA ALA A 190 -29.05 -24.56 -3.32
C ALA A 190 -30.21 -24.48 -2.32
N GLY A 191 -30.73 -23.27 -2.02
CA GLY A 191 -31.84 -23.05 -1.09
C GLY A 191 -31.53 -23.37 0.37
N ARG A 192 -30.23 -23.30 0.76
CA ARG A 192 -29.82 -23.56 2.15
C ARG A 192 -30.06 -22.36 3.06
N THR A 193 -30.22 -22.65 4.34
CA THR A 193 -30.58 -21.63 5.35
C THR A 193 -29.34 -20.89 5.85
N ILE A 194 -29.26 -19.59 5.51
CA ILE A 194 -28.21 -18.69 6.01
C ILE A 194 -28.85 -17.62 6.90
N ARG A 195 -28.30 -17.42 8.10
CA ARG A 195 -28.76 -16.42 9.05
C ARG A 195 -27.72 -15.37 9.33
N SER A 196 -28.15 -14.15 9.59
CA SER A 196 -27.31 -13.05 10.09
C SER A 196 -27.57 -12.83 11.57
N HIS A 197 -26.50 -12.65 12.34
CA HIS A 197 -26.56 -12.25 13.75
C HIS A 197 -25.89 -10.88 13.91
N LEU A 198 -26.54 -9.94 14.59
CA LEU A 198 -26.03 -8.62 14.87
C LEU A 198 -25.49 -8.54 16.29
N LEU A 199 -24.21 -8.20 16.42
CA LEU A 199 -23.57 -7.97 17.72
C LEU A 199 -24.03 -6.66 18.36
N ARG A 200 -23.95 -6.58 19.68
CA ARG A 200 -24.25 -5.35 20.44
C ARG A 200 -23.10 -4.32 20.40
N TYR A 201 -21.88 -4.78 20.18
CA TYR A 201 -20.66 -3.96 20.14
C TYR A 201 -19.66 -4.52 19.11
N PRO A 202 -18.77 -3.68 18.55
CA PRO A 202 -17.77 -4.13 17.60
C PRO A 202 -16.72 -5.03 18.27
N VAL A 203 -16.31 -6.09 17.59
CA VAL A 203 -15.32 -7.05 18.10
C VAL A 203 -13.89 -6.54 18.00
N GLY A 204 -13.66 -5.48 17.22
CA GLY A 204 -12.33 -4.88 17.06
C GLY A 204 -11.36 -5.78 16.31
N ASN A 205 -11.76 -6.31 15.16
CA ASN A 205 -10.90 -7.12 14.30
C ASN A 205 -9.86 -6.24 13.60
N PHE A 206 -8.59 -6.63 13.63
CA PHE A 206 -7.50 -5.88 13.02
C PHE A 206 -6.54 -6.76 12.19
N ARG A 207 -5.98 -6.16 11.14
CA ARG A 207 -5.00 -6.78 10.25
C ARG A 207 -3.77 -5.91 9.99
N ASP A 208 -3.88 -4.63 10.32
CA ASP A 208 -2.84 -3.63 10.13
C ASP A 208 -2.73 -2.70 11.35
N ARG A 209 -1.79 -1.75 11.29
CA ARG A 209 -1.55 -0.79 12.36
C ARG A 209 -2.80 0.08 12.67
N ALA A 210 -3.44 0.60 11.64
CA ALA A 210 -4.59 1.49 11.83
C ALA A 210 -5.77 0.75 12.45
N GLY A 211 -6.06 -0.46 11.95
CA GLY A 211 -7.06 -1.35 12.52
C GLY A 211 -6.74 -1.73 13.97
N TYR A 212 -5.47 -2.00 14.27
CA TYR A 212 -5.03 -2.31 15.65
C TYR A 212 -5.28 -1.15 16.62
N LEU A 213 -4.90 0.09 16.26
CA LEU A 213 -5.15 1.26 17.10
C LEU A 213 -6.66 1.53 17.27
N ALA A 214 -7.45 1.35 16.20
CA ALA A 214 -8.90 1.44 16.28
C ALA A 214 -9.52 0.35 17.18
N ALA A 215 -9.00 -0.88 17.10
CA ALA A 215 -9.42 -1.98 17.94
C ALA A 215 -9.11 -1.73 19.44
N ILE A 216 -7.95 -1.16 19.75
CA ILE A 216 -7.59 -0.72 21.11
C ILE A 216 -8.52 0.39 21.59
N ALA A 217 -8.83 1.39 20.76
CA ALA A 217 -9.78 2.44 21.12
C ALA A 217 -11.19 1.88 21.40
N ASN A 218 -11.65 0.92 20.61
CA ASN A 218 -12.92 0.22 20.84
C ASN A 218 -12.90 -0.64 22.12
N TYR A 219 -11.76 -1.30 22.40
CA TYR A 219 -11.56 -2.06 23.64
C TYR A 219 -11.79 -1.19 24.88
N PHE A 220 -11.26 0.03 24.90
CA PHE A 220 -11.49 0.98 25.99
C PHE A 220 -12.96 1.44 26.07
N LYS A 221 -13.61 1.72 24.94
CA LYS A 221 -15.02 2.14 24.90
C LYS A 221 -15.98 1.07 25.42
N ASN A 222 -15.68 -0.19 25.15
CA ASN A 222 -16.51 -1.32 25.58
C ASN A 222 -16.28 -1.74 27.03
N GLY A 223 -15.62 -0.89 27.83
CA GLY A 223 -15.34 -1.17 29.25
C GLY A 223 -14.39 -2.35 29.43
N GLY A 224 -13.41 -2.47 28.54
CA GLY A 224 -12.47 -3.59 28.46
C GLY A 224 -12.11 -4.11 29.85
N ASN A 225 -12.26 -5.43 30.06
CA ASN A 225 -12.09 -6.06 31.37
C ASN A 225 -10.61 -6.02 31.80
N VAL A 226 -10.14 -4.80 32.12
CA VAL A 226 -8.76 -4.56 32.59
C VAL A 226 -8.53 -5.27 33.93
N ASN A 227 -9.57 -5.44 34.73
CA ASN A 227 -9.51 -6.01 36.08
C ASN A 227 -9.42 -7.54 36.14
N GLY A 228 -9.59 -8.26 35.01
CA GLY A 228 -9.64 -9.72 35.01
C GLY A 228 -8.27 -10.41 34.97
N ASP A 229 -7.24 -9.73 34.49
CA ASP A 229 -5.91 -10.34 34.22
C ASP A 229 -4.74 -9.66 34.94
N PHE A 230 -4.92 -8.50 35.59
CA PHE A 230 -3.83 -7.71 36.18
C PHE A 230 -4.29 -6.92 37.39
N ASN A 231 -3.43 -6.77 38.40
CA ASN A 231 -3.65 -5.87 39.54
C ASN A 231 -3.27 -4.45 39.13
N TYR A 232 -4.25 -3.66 38.75
CA TYR A 232 -4.08 -2.25 38.47
C TYR A 232 -4.75 -1.42 39.55
N THR A 233 -4.05 -0.39 40.04
CA THR A 233 -4.66 0.67 40.81
C THR A 233 -5.17 1.76 39.89
N LYS A 234 -6.35 2.29 40.16
CA LYS A 234 -6.89 3.44 39.44
C LYS A 234 -6.07 4.68 39.81
N TRP A 235 -5.45 5.33 38.82
CA TRP A 235 -4.66 6.54 39.07
C TRP A 235 -5.57 7.72 39.35
N CYS A 236 -5.52 8.28 40.57
CA CYS A 236 -6.24 9.48 40.99
C CYS A 236 -7.67 9.60 40.48
N ASP A 237 -8.38 10.67 40.77
CA ASP A 237 -9.76 10.94 40.33
C ASP A 237 -9.98 11.05 38.80
N SER A 238 -8.94 10.81 37.98
CA SER A 238 -9.06 10.82 36.52
C SER A 238 -9.71 9.53 36.04
N GLU A 239 -10.89 9.64 35.44
CA GLU A 239 -11.60 8.52 34.83
C GLU A 239 -10.74 7.86 33.73
N ASN A 240 -10.69 6.52 33.74
CA ASN A 240 -10.08 5.68 32.72
C ASN A 240 -8.53 5.71 32.61
N VAL A 241 -7.82 5.88 33.73
CA VAL A 241 -6.37 5.65 33.79
C VAL A 241 -6.07 4.48 34.72
N TRP A 242 -5.38 3.45 34.20
CA TRP A 242 -4.96 2.25 34.94
C TRP A 242 -3.45 2.20 35.03
N LEU A 243 -2.94 2.08 36.23
CA LEU A 243 -1.52 2.04 36.53
C LEU A 243 -1.17 0.76 37.30
N ALA A 244 -0.14 0.06 36.85
CA ALA A 244 0.41 -1.09 37.59
C ALA A 244 1.21 -0.59 38.81
N ASP A 245 1.21 -1.37 39.90
CA ASP A 245 1.85 -0.98 41.18
C ASP A 245 3.36 -0.74 41.05
N SER A 246 4.03 -1.41 40.13
CA SER A 246 5.47 -1.29 39.88
C SER A 246 5.84 -0.20 38.87
N ALA A 247 4.86 0.47 38.27
CA ALA A 247 5.13 1.55 37.31
C ALA A 247 5.59 2.83 38.05
N LYS A 248 6.55 3.53 37.47
CA LYS A 248 7.12 4.76 38.01
C LYS A 248 6.70 5.95 37.15
N VAL A 249 5.81 6.77 37.68
CA VAL A 249 5.33 7.98 37.01
C VAL A 249 5.78 9.22 37.79
N ASP A 250 6.46 10.14 37.10
CA ASP A 250 6.87 11.40 37.71
C ASP A 250 5.64 12.26 38.06
N PRO A 251 5.61 12.92 39.24
CA PRO A 251 4.47 13.74 39.64
C PRO A 251 4.13 14.91 38.72
N SER A 252 5.10 15.39 37.91
CA SER A 252 4.89 16.44 36.92
C SER A 252 4.34 15.94 35.59
N ALA A 253 4.24 14.62 35.39
CA ALA A 253 3.66 14.04 34.18
C ALA A 253 2.14 14.23 34.14
N ARG A 254 1.60 14.47 32.94
CA ARG A 254 0.15 14.64 32.70
C ARG A 254 -0.40 13.43 31.94
N ILE A 255 -1.35 12.74 32.53
CA ILE A 255 -1.98 11.56 31.92
C ILE A 255 -3.48 11.82 31.82
N CYS A 256 -4.00 11.78 30.58
CA CYS A 256 -5.44 11.95 30.29
C CYS A 256 -5.95 10.70 29.58
N GLY A 257 -6.83 9.96 30.23
CA GLY A 257 -7.33 8.65 29.77
C GLY A 257 -8.17 8.67 28.47
N PRO A 258 -8.44 7.51 27.92
CA PRO A 258 -8.16 6.18 28.45
C PRO A 258 -6.68 5.76 28.24
N VAL A 259 -5.96 5.40 29.30
CA VAL A 259 -4.54 5.02 29.28
C VAL A 259 -4.28 3.83 30.21
N ILE A 260 -3.48 2.87 29.75
CA ILE A 260 -2.95 1.77 30.59
C ILE A 260 -1.42 1.90 30.64
N ILE A 261 -0.86 1.87 31.87
CA ILE A 261 0.58 1.84 32.09
C ILE A 261 0.90 0.59 32.91
N MET A 262 1.73 -0.29 32.31
CA MET A 262 2.01 -1.63 32.84
C MET A 262 3.27 -1.67 33.70
N ASP A 263 3.52 -2.84 34.27
CA ASP A 263 4.61 -3.11 35.21
C ASP A 263 5.98 -2.67 34.70
N GLY A 264 6.76 -2.05 35.59
CA GLY A 264 8.12 -1.62 35.30
C GLY A 264 8.23 -0.46 34.31
N ALA A 265 7.12 0.07 33.80
CA ALA A 265 7.16 1.22 32.92
C ALA A 265 7.60 2.48 33.68
N THR A 266 8.38 3.34 33.03
CA THR A 266 8.90 4.58 33.60
C THR A 266 8.47 5.77 32.74
N VAL A 267 7.81 6.76 33.37
CA VAL A 267 7.38 8.00 32.75
C VAL A 267 8.10 9.15 33.43
N SER A 268 8.93 9.85 32.65
CA SER A 268 9.78 10.93 33.18
C SER A 268 9.01 12.27 33.32
N GLU A 269 9.72 13.27 33.87
CA GLU A 269 9.18 14.59 34.17
C GLU A 269 8.55 15.28 32.93
N LYS A 270 7.43 15.95 33.16
CA LYS A 270 6.68 16.73 32.16
C LYS A 270 6.27 15.93 30.91
N ALA A 271 6.30 14.61 30.96
CA ALA A 271 5.74 13.79 29.89
C ALA A 271 4.21 13.93 29.86
N VAL A 272 3.62 13.88 28.67
CA VAL A 272 2.18 14.00 28.44
C VAL A 272 1.69 12.78 27.69
N ILE A 273 0.74 12.03 28.27
CA ILE A 273 0.16 10.83 27.65
C ILE A 273 -1.35 11.04 27.49
N LEU A 274 -1.83 10.96 26.27
CA LEU A 274 -3.20 11.29 25.89
C LEU A 274 -3.89 10.15 25.12
N GLY A 275 -5.22 10.13 25.22
CA GLY A 275 -6.08 9.32 24.38
C GLY A 275 -5.96 7.81 24.65
N SER A 276 -6.39 7.00 23.69
CA SER A 276 -6.38 5.55 23.80
C SER A 276 -4.95 4.99 23.68
N SER A 277 -4.13 5.15 24.72
CA SER A 277 -2.71 4.75 24.72
C SER A 277 -2.44 3.58 25.67
N ILE A 278 -1.58 2.66 25.25
CA ILE A 278 -1.09 1.55 26.08
C ILE A 278 0.43 1.61 26.16
N ILE A 279 0.93 1.68 27.39
CA ILE A 279 2.35 1.65 27.70
C ILE A 279 2.62 0.28 28.36
N GLU A 280 3.24 -0.61 27.61
CA GLU A 280 3.49 -1.97 28.06
C GLU A 280 4.67 -2.07 29.05
N ARG A 281 4.99 -3.31 29.46
CA ARG A 281 5.97 -3.59 30.48
C ARG A 281 7.35 -3.03 30.12
N ASN A 282 8.06 -2.51 31.15
CA ASN A 282 9.44 -2.04 31.03
C ASN A 282 9.66 -0.96 29.93
N VAL A 283 8.64 -0.25 29.56
CA VAL A 283 8.75 0.89 28.62
C VAL A 283 9.35 2.10 29.35
N SER A 284 10.27 2.78 28.70
CA SER A 284 10.88 4.02 29.22
C SER A 284 10.49 5.21 28.36
N ILE A 285 9.89 6.23 28.98
CA ILE A 285 9.47 7.49 28.33
C ILE A 285 10.30 8.63 28.87
N GLY A 286 11.00 9.34 27.98
CA GLY A 286 11.88 10.46 28.31
C GLY A 286 11.10 11.74 28.66
N LYS A 287 11.86 12.75 29.14
CA LYS A 287 11.33 14.04 29.58
C LYS A 287 10.66 14.82 28.47
N ASN A 288 9.64 15.63 28.80
CA ASN A 288 8.92 16.51 27.87
C ASN A 288 8.36 15.79 26.63
N THR A 289 8.06 14.49 26.71
CA THR A 289 7.60 13.69 25.57
C THR A 289 6.08 13.61 25.53
N LEU A 290 5.49 13.86 24.36
CA LEU A 290 4.06 13.74 24.10
C LEU A 290 3.76 12.38 23.43
N ILE A 291 2.82 11.64 23.99
CA ILE A 291 2.30 10.38 23.43
C ILE A 291 0.78 10.50 23.31
N GLU A 292 0.25 10.30 22.10
CA GLU A 292 -1.17 10.41 21.83
C GLU A 292 -1.67 9.22 21.00
N GLY A 293 -2.70 8.50 21.45
CA GLY A 293 -3.36 7.44 20.71
C GLY A 293 -2.42 6.34 20.23
N SER A 294 -1.39 6.01 21.02
CA SER A 294 -0.27 5.16 20.59
C SER A 294 -0.11 3.95 21.50
N VAL A 295 0.45 2.87 20.94
CA VAL A 295 0.77 1.66 21.70
C VAL A 295 2.27 1.42 21.69
N LEU A 296 2.86 1.36 22.87
CA LEU A 296 4.28 1.11 23.08
C LEU A 296 4.45 -0.30 23.66
N TRP A 297 5.07 -1.20 22.88
CA TRP A 297 5.27 -2.58 23.28
C TRP A 297 6.43 -2.73 24.24
N GLU A 298 6.47 -3.87 24.90
CA GLU A 298 7.40 -4.20 25.97
C GLU A 298 8.86 -3.82 25.67
N GLY A 299 9.50 -3.15 26.66
CA GLY A 299 10.91 -2.78 26.61
C GLY A 299 11.27 -1.69 25.61
N SER A 300 10.29 -1.02 24.97
CA SER A 300 10.57 0.09 24.09
C SER A 300 11.09 1.31 24.85
N GLN A 301 11.98 2.07 24.20
CA GLN A 301 12.65 3.23 24.81
C GLN A 301 12.36 4.49 23.99
N ILE A 302 11.76 5.47 24.62
CA ILE A 302 11.41 6.75 23.99
C ILE A 302 12.32 7.82 24.58
N GLY A 303 12.99 8.57 23.68
CA GLY A 303 13.87 9.67 24.06
C GLY A 303 13.15 10.87 24.64
N GLN A 304 13.91 11.95 24.89
CA GLN A 304 13.40 13.21 25.43
C GLN A 304 12.86 14.09 24.29
N ASN A 305 11.92 15.01 24.63
CA ASN A 305 11.32 15.97 23.71
C ASN A 305 10.74 15.33 22.45
N CYS A 306 10.19 14.12 22.56
CA CYS A 306 9.58 13.40 21.43
C CYS A 306 8.10 13.72 21.31
N GLU A 307 7.58 13.67 20.10
CA GLU A 307 6.15 13.75 19.81
C GLU A 307 5.73 12.50 19.03
N ILE A 308 4.87 11.66 19.64
CA ILE A 308 4.45 10.37 19.10
C ILE A 308 2.93 10.33 19.02
N ARG A 309 2.40 10.37 17.80
CA ARG A 309 0.95 10.37 17.56
C ARG A 309 0.53 9.21 16.69
N ARG A 310 -0.49 8.46 17.12
CA ARG A 310 -1.07 7.32 16.40
C ARG A 310 -0.03 6.31 15.91
N CYS A 311 0.97 6.03 16.76
CA CYS A 311 2.07 5.14 16.44
C CYS A 311 1.96 3.80 17.18
N VAL A 312 2.62 2.77 16.61
CA VAL A 312 2.89 1.51 17.30
C VAL A 312 4.40 1.33 17.36
N ILE A 313 4.94 1.32 18.59
CA ILE A 313 6.37 1.13 18.85
C ILE A 313 6.58 -0.32 19.27
N GLY A 314 7.25 -1.11 18.43
CA GLY A 314 7.49 -2.54 18.66
C GLY A 314 8.43 -2.82 19.83
N SER A 315 8.42 -4.06 20.32
CA SER A 315 9.21 -4.50 21.47
C SER A 315 10.69 -4.19 21.31
N GLY A 316 11.29 -3.59 22.35
CA GLY A 316 12.69 -3.21 22.37
C GLY A 316 13.09 -2.14 21.34
N ALA A 317 12.15 -1.48 20.68
CA ALA A 317 12.46 -0.40 19.75
C ALA A 317 12.87 0.87 20.51
N THR A 318 13.79 1.62 19.92
CA THR A 318 14.28 2.88 20.50
C THR A 318 13.92 4.06 19.58
N VAL A 319 13.30 5.09 20.15
CA VAL A 319 13.03 6.38 19.49
C VAL A 319 14.03 7.40 20.03
N SER A 320 14.76 8.08 19.15
CA SER A 320 15.78 9.05 19.53
C SER A 320 15.16 10.35 20.07
N ASP A 321 15.95 11.10 20.84
CA ASP A 321 15.55 12.43 21.34
C ASP A 321 15.12 13.37 20.22
N ASN A 322 14.18 14.27 20.52
CA ASN A 322 13.63 15.27 19.61
C ASN A 322 12.98 14.69 18.33
N SER A 323 12.48 13.46 18.39
CA SER A 323 11.80 12.82 17.27
C SER A 323 10.32 13.18 17.24
N VAL A 324 9.82 13.55 16.05
CA VAL A 324 8.38 13.71 15.77
C VAL A 324 7.93 12.58 14.86
N THR A 325 7.00 11.77 15.33
CA THR A 325 6.49 10.60 14.58
C THR A 325 4.97 10.55 14.63
N GLU A 326 4.36 10.44 13.47
CA GLU A 326 2.91 10.36 13.33
C GLU A 326 2.53 9.25 12.35
N ASP A 327 1.48 8.50 12.67
CA ASP A 327 0.95 7.41 11.83
C ASP A 327 2.00 6.37 11.41
N MET A 328 2.94 6.03 12.29
CA MET A 328 4.05 5.14 12.00
C MET A 328 4.06 3.88 12.86
N ALA A 329 4.73 2.84 12.34
CA ALA A 329 5.09 1.64 13.08
C ALA A 329 6.61 1.55 13.15
N ILE A 330 7.17 1.54 14.36
CA ILE A 330 8.62 1.50 14.61
C ILE A 330 8.97 0.14 15.21
N THR A 331 9.97 -0.54 14.64
CA THR A 331 10.42 -1.86 15.13
C THR A 331 11.87 -1.80 15.58
N ALA A 332 12.24 -2.60 16.57
CA ALA A 332 13.64 -2.75 16.99
C ALA A 332 14.51 -3.21 15.82
N SER A 333 15.62 -2.55 15.58
CA SER A 333 16.62 -3.00 14.62
C SER A 333 17.41 -4.17 15.23
N ARG A 334 17.50 -5.30 14.52
CA ARG A 334 18.45 -6.36 14.86
C ARG A 334 19.87 -5.82 14.59
N ASN A 335 20.52 -5.29 15.63
CA ASN A 335 21.84 -4.66 15.59
C ASN A 335 21.96 -3.36 14.76
N ARG A 336 21.56 -2.24 15.36
CA ARG A 336 22.29 -0.95 15.34
C ARG A 336 21.42 0.15 15.96
N ARG A 337 22.01 0.95 16.84
CA ARG A 337 21.41 2.16 17.41
C ARG A 337 20.91 3.08 16.28
N PHE A 338 19.61 3.23 16.16
CA PHE A 338 19.01 4.22 15.26
C PHE A 338 18.93 5.56 15.98
N LYS A 339 19.83 6.47 15.64
CA LYS A 339 19.62 7.90 15.82
C LYS A 339 18.70 8.35 14.69
N ILE A 340 17.43 8.61 14.96
CA ILE A 340 16.56 9.36 14.04
C ILE A 340 16.90 10.83 14.27
N SER A 341 17.93 11.31 13.60
CA SER A 341 18.16 12.73 13.42
C SER A 341 17.46 13.14 12.13
N SER A 342 16.74 14.25 12.20
CA SER A 342 16.21 15.08 11.11
C SER A 342 16.29 14.48 9.68
N GLU A 343 15.17 14.30 9.04
CA GLU A 343 14.92 13.56 7.77
C GLU A 343 15.81 13.88 6.55
N LYS A 344 16.74 14.82 6.64
CA LYS A 344 17.55 15.28 5.49
C LYS A 344 18.98 14.72 5.39
N ALA A 345 19.50 14.01 6.42
CA ALA A 345 20.90 13.59 6.44
C ALA A 345 21.14 12.06 6.27
N VAL A 346 20.10 11.22 6.23
CA VAL A 346 20.23 9.77 6.43
C VAL A 346 20.65 8.99 5.17
N PHE A 347 20.65 9.61 3.99
CA PHE A 347 21.04 8.93 2.76
C PHE A 347 22.55 8.64 2.68
N PHE A 348 23.36 9.52 3.25
CA PHE A 348 24.84 9.40 3.15
C PHE A 348 25.49 8.55 4.26
N GLU A 349 24.85 8.36 5.42
CA GLU A 349 25.50 7.68 6.57
C GLU A 349 25.35 6.14 6.56
N ARG A 350 24.59 5.56 5.66
CA ARG A 350 24.27 4.11 5.63
C ARG A 350 24.85 3.31 4.49
N LEU A 351 25.60 3.94 3.62
CA LEU A 351 26.36 3.17 2.65
C LEU A 351 27.57 2.58 3.39
N PRO A 352 27.78 1.24 3.33
CA PRO A 352 28.96 0.60 3.93
C PRO A 352 30.23 0.92 3.14
N PHE A 353 30.29 2.11 2.58
CA PHE A 353 31.39 2.57 1.77
C PHE A 353 32.34 3.37 2.63
N ASN A 354 33.55 2.86 2.75
CA ASN A 354 34.71 3.65 3.15
C ASN A 354 34.78 4.87 2.23
N ILE A 355 35.26 6.01 2.71
CA ILE A 355 35.39 7.24 1.92
C ILE A 355 36.06 7.00 0.56
N PHE A 356 36.99 6.05 0.51
CA PHE A 356 37.64 5.59 -0.72
C PHE A 356 36.69 4.92 -1.72
N SER A 357 35.67 4.18 -1.25
CA SER A 357 34.68 3.55 -2.13
C SER A 357 33.73 4.59 -2.72
N VAL A 358 33.33 5.59 -1.93
CA VAL A 358 32.51 6.72 -2.42
C VAL A 358 33.28 7.51 -3.46
N MET A 359 34.54 7.80 -3.18
CA MET A 359 35.43 8.49 -4.12
C MET A 359 35.61 7.68 -5.40
N GLY A 360 35.81 6.36 -5.32
CA GLY A 360 35.88 5.47 -6.48
C GLY A 360 34.61 5.48 -7.33
N ILE A 361 33.41 5.45 -6.70
CA ILE A 361 32.14 5.55 -7.41
C ILE A 361 32.01 6.92 -8.10
N CYS A 362 32.34 8.00 -7.41
CA CYS A 362 32.33 9.35 -8.01
C CYS A 362 33.29 9.47 -9.21
N ILE A 363 34.47 8.88 -9.12
CA ILE A 363 35.44 8.83 -10.24
C ILE A 363 34.84 8.04 -11.42
N LEU A 364 34.25 6.86 -11.16
CA LEU A 364 33.64 6.04 -12.21
C LEU A 364 32.47 6.76 -12.90
N ILE A 365 31.61 7.44 -12.14
CA ILE A 365 30.53 8.28 -12.69
C ILE A 365 31.13 9.43 -13.50
N GLY A 366 32.18 10.10 -13.00
CA GLY A 366 32.87 11.18 -13.71
C GLY A 366 33.47 10.72 -15.02
N VAL A 367 34.16 9.58 -15.04
CA VAL A 367 34.73 8.96 -16.26
C VAL A 367 33.64 8.57 -17.25
N LEU A 368 32.49 8.01 -16.76
CA LEU A 368 31.35 7.68 -17.62
C LEU A 368 30.78 8.95 -18.28
N LEU A 369 30.49 9.98 -17.49
CA LEU A 369 29.97 11.26 -18.01
C LEU A 369 30.97 11.95 -18.97
N TRP A 370 32.25 11.92 -18.67
CA TRP A 370 33.28 12.45 -19.55
C TRP A 370 33.36 11.68 -20.88
N SER A 371 33.27 10.34 -20.80
CA SER A 371 33.30 9.47 -21.98
C SER A 371 32.12 9.73 -22.92
N TYR A 372 30.91 9.98 -22.37
CA TYR A 372 29.69 10.27 -23.14
C TYR A 372 29.43 11.78 -23.32
N TRP A 373 30.39 12.64 -22.96
CA TRP A 373 30.22 14.09 -23.05
C TRP A 373 29.77 14.61 -24.41
N PRO A 374 30.32 14.14 -25.56
CA PRO A 374 29.88 14.58 -26.88
C PRO A 374 28.36 14.34 -27.10
N GLU A 375 27.88 13.14 -26.77
CA GLU A 375 26.45 12.78 -26.88
C GLU A 375 25.55 13.59 -25.95
N LEU A 376 26.00 13.81 -24.71
CA LEU A 376 25.25 14.64 -23.74
C LEU A 376 25.20 16.11 -24.20
N ALA A 377 26.26 16.62 -24.80
CA ALA A 377 26.31 17.97 -25.37
C ALA A 377 25.37 18.11 -26.58
N GLU A 378 25.32 17.09 -27.46
CA GLU A 378 24.40 17.05 -28.59
C GLU A 378 22.95 16.93 -28.10
N LEU A 379 22.69 16.09 -27.13
CA LEU A 379 21.38 15.93 -26.50
C LEU A 379 20.87 17.27 -25.91
N LYS A 380 21.75 18.00 -25.21
CA LYS A 380 21.43 19.35 -24.73
C LYS A 380 21.06 20.30 -25.88
N ARG A 381 21.74 20.23 -27.01
CA ARG A 381 21.38 21.04 -28.19
C ARG A 381 20.01 20.68 -28.74
N ILE A 382 19.70 19.39 -28.82
CA ILE A 382 18.40 18.90 -29.27
C ILE A 382 17.29 19.44 -28.32
N TRP A 383 17.47 19.32 -27.02
CA TRP A 383 16.47 19.80 -26.03
C TRP A 383 16.24 21.32 -26.11
N LEU A 384 17.27 22.10 -26.44
CA LEU A 384 17.16 23.57 -26.51
C LEU A 384 16.71 24.08 -27.88
N LYS A 385 16.92 23.31 -28.96
CA LYS A 385 16.61 23.73 -30.33
C LYS A 385 15.33 23.13 -30.85
N THR A 386 14.94 21.95 -30.37
CA THR A 386 13.79 21.22 -30.90
C THR A 386 12.69 21.16 -29.84
N ASP A 387 11.61 21.86 -30.07
CA ASP A 387 10.47 21.94 -29.16
C ASP A 387 9.87 20.59 -28.80
N GLU A 388 9.89 19.63 -29.74
CA GLU A 388 9.34 18.28 -29.59
C GLU A 388 10.00 17.47 -28.47
N TYR A 389 11.29 17.70 -28.22
CA TYR A 389 12.09 16.94 -27.24
C TYR A 389 12.53 17.75 -26.01
N SER A 390 12.07 19.00 -25.90
CA SER A 390 12.41 19.89 -24.78
C SER A 390 12.05 19.28 -23.41
N VAL A 391 10.97 18.49 -23.33
CA VAL A 391 10.55 17.78 -22.12
C VAL A 391 11.54 16.70 -21.67
N GLY A 392 12.36 16.18 -22.58
CA GLY A 392 13.46 15.23 -22.27
C GLY A 392 14.43 15.76 -21.23
N MET A 393 14.60 17.08 -21.14
CA MET A 393 15.44 17.74 -20.13
C MET A 393 14.92 17.50 -18.69
N LEU A 394 13.62 17.29 -18.50
CA LEU A 394 13.03 17.01 -17.18
C LEU A 394 13.25 15.57 -16.72
N VAL A 395 13.45 14.63 -17.64
CA VAL A 395 13.53 13.20 -17.35
C VAL A 395 14.61 12.84 -16.33
N PRO A 396 15.85 13.36 -16.38
CA PRO A 396 16.87 13.08 -15.37
C PRO A 396 16.47 13.53 -13.96
N PHE A 397 15.81 14.70 -13.84
CA PHE A 397 15.35 15.22 -12.54
C PHE A 397 14.19 14.39 -11.98
N LEU A 398 13.24 14.00 -12.83
CA LEU A 398 12.14 13.13 -12.46
C LEU A 398 12.63 11.73 -12.07
N ALA A 399 13.61 11.19 -12.79
CA ALA A 399 14.27 9.93 -12.46
C ALA A 399 14.96 9.98 -11.09
N LEU A 400 15.65 11.08 -10.78
CA LEU A 400 16.26 11.31 -9.49
C LEU A 400 15.21 11.38 -8.37
N HIS A 401 14.08 12.04 -8.62
CA HIS A 401 12.96 12.08 -7.68
C HIS A 401 12.34 10.69 -7.44
N ILE A 402 12.18 9.85 -8.48
CA ILE A 402 11.72 8.46 -8.32
C ILE A 402 12.74 7.65 -7.50
N LEU A 403 14.04 7.80 -7.79
CA LEU A 403 15.12 7.16 -7.04
C LEU A 403 15.08 7.57 -5.56
N TRP A 404 14.87 8.85 -5.28
CA TRP A 404 14.74 9.37 -3.93
C TRP A 404 13.58 8.72 -3.17
N ASN A 405 12.41 8.60 -3.79
CA ASN A 405 11.25 7.92 -3.20
C ASN A 405 11.49 6.41 -3.00
N LYS A 406 12.30 5.77 -3.85
CA LYS A 406 12.68 4.35 -3.73
C LYS A 406 13.90 4.12 -2.84
N ALA A 407 14.58 5.18 -2.37
CA ALA A 407 15.85 5.10 -1.66
C ALA A 407 15.79 4.19 -0.42
N ARG A 408 14.70 4.25 0.36
CA ARG A 408 14.49 3.37 1.53
C ARG A 408 14.51 1.89 1.14
N GLY A 409 13.77 1.52 0.10
CA GLY A 409 13.75 0.14 -0.38
C GLY A 409 15.06 -0.32 -1.03
N ILE A 410 15.84 0.60 -1.60
CA ILE A 410 17.17 0.30 -2.17
C ILE A 410 18.18 0.12 -1.03
N ALA A 411 18.13 0.93 0.02
CA ALA A 411 19.02 0.83 1.18
C ALA A 411 18.86 -0.49 1.98
N GLU A 412 17.70 -1.14 1.87
CA GLU A 412 17.44 -2.45 2.48
C GLU A 412 18.02 -3.61 1.66
N CYS A 413 18.44 -3.38 0.42
CA CYS A 413 19.00 -4.42 -0.42
C CYS A 413 20.41 -4.80 0.06
N ARG A 414 20.69 -6.10 0.06
CA ARG A 414 22.04 -6.60 0.29
C ARG A 414 22.89 -6.31 -0.95
N ILE A 415 23.95 -5.52 -0.77
CA ILE A 415 24.89 -5.23 -1.85
C ILE A 415 25.71 -6.48 -2.13
N GLN A 416 25.57 -7.04 -3.33
CA GLN A 416 26.30 -8.21 -3.80
C GLN A 416 26.82 -7.93 -5.21
N PRO A 417 28.03 -7.34 -5.34
CA PRO A 417 28.67 -7.10 -6.62
C PRO A 417 28.63 -8.34 -7.52
N SER A 418 28.35 -8.16 -8.80
CA SER A 418 28.22 -9.27 -9.72
C SER A 418 29.05 -9.06 -10.97
N THR A 419 29.88 -10.05 -11.32
CA THR A 419 30.73 -10.02 -12.53
C THR A 419 29.94 -10.01 -13.85
N TRP A 420 28.64 -10.36 -13.82
CA TRP A 420 27.74 -10.20 -14.97
C TRP A 420 27.63 -8.74 -15.45
N GLY A 421 27.82 -7.79 -14.53
CA GLY A 421 27.91 -6.38 -14.89
C GLY A 421 29.06 -6.09 -15.86
N LEU A 422 30.20 -6.77 -15.73
CA LEU A 422 31.34 -6.58 -16.64
C LEU A 422 31.01 -7.01 -18.08
N TRP A 423 30.35 -8.18 -18.25
CA TRP A 423 29.94 -8.64 -19.57
C TRP A 423 28.93 -7.69 -20.23
N LEU A 424 27.98 -7.20 -19.45
CA LEU A 424 27.01 -6.20 -19.92
C LEU A 424 27.70 -4.87 -20.28
N PHE A 425 28.76 -4.48 -19.55
CA PHE A 425 29.55 -3.30 -19.86
C PHE A 425 30.29 -3.47 -21.20
N VAL A 426 30.94 -4.61 -21.42
CA VAL A 426 31.60 -4.92 -22.69
C VAL A 426 30.61 -4.88 -23.85
N ALA A 427 29.42 -5.47 -23.67
CA ALA A 427 28.38 -5.40 -24.67
C ALA A 427 27.88 -3.97 -24.94
N ALA A 428 27.77 -3.14 -23.91
CA ALA A 428 27.41 -1.73 -24.04
C ALA A 428 28.49 -0.94 -24.83
N GLN A 429 29.79 -1.19 -24.56
CA GLN A 429 30.87 -0.55 -25.29
C GLN A 429 30.98 -1.05 -26.74
N ALA A 430 30.73 -2.34 -26.99
CA ALA A 430 30.65 -2.87 -28.34
C ALA A 430 29.49 -2.22 -29.13
N MET A 431 28.33 -2.04 -28.50
CA MET A 431 27.20 -1.33 -29.11
C MET A 431 27.51 0.14 -29.37
N ARG A 432 28.28 0.79 -28.49
CA ARG A 432 28.79 2.14 -28.70
C ARG A 432 29.73 2.21 -29.91
N GLY A 433 30.69 1.29 -29.98
CA GLY A 433 31.60 1.19 -31.11
C GLY A 433 30.86 1.00 -32.45
N PHE A 434 29.80 0.17 -32.43
CA PHE A 434 28.91 0.00 -33.57
C PHE A 434 28.20 1.33 -33.94
N GLY A 435 27.63 2.03 -32.95
CA GLY A 435 26.98 3.33 -33.15
C GLY A 435 27.87 4.36 -33.76
N LEU A 436 29.09 4.48 -33.24
CA LEU A 436 30.12 5.41 -33.75
C LEU A 436 30.60 5.05 -35.14
N TYR A 437 30.84 3.75 -35.42
CA TYR A 437 31.32 3.28 -36.72
C TYR A 437 30.30 3.49 -37.84
N TYR A 438 29.03 3.16 -37.58
CA TYR A 438 27.91 3.29 -38.54
C TYR A 438 27.21 4.63 -38.47
N MET A 439 27.68 5.58 -37.64
CA MET A 439 27.01 6.88 -37.36
C MET A 439 25.54 6.74 -36.92
N TYR A 440 25.24 5.70 -36.17
CA TYR A 440 23.90 5.42 -35.71
C TYR A 440 23.68 5.90 -34.26
N ALA A 441 23.31 7.17 -34.13
CA ALA A 441 23.18 7.87 -32.84
C ALA A 441 22.29 7.15 -31.81
N SER A 442 21.24 6.44 -32.25
CA SER A 442 20.36 5.71 -31.33
C SER A 442 21.06 4.56 -30.62
N ALA A 443 22.03 3.89 -31.27
CA ALA A 443 22.83 2.84 -30.64
C ALA A 443 23.80 3.42 -29.60
N ASP A 444 24.42 4.56 -29.90
CA ASP A 444 25.31 5.25 -28.94
C ASP A 444 24.54 5.71 -27.71
N ARG A 445 23.36 6.32 -27.86
CA ARG A 445 22.46 6.74 -26.78
C ARG A 445 21.99 5.58 -25.92
N LEU A 446 21.57 4.46 -26.53
CA LEU A 446 21.15 3.27 -25.80
C LEU A 446 22.32 2.64 -25.03
N SER A 447 23.55 2.68 -25.59
CA SER A 447 24.76 2.20 -24.91
C SER A 447 25.04 2.94 -23.61
N PHE A 448 24.69 4.22 -23.51
CA PHE A 448 24.81 5.01 -22.29
C PHE A 448 23.95 4.44 -21.15
N ILE A 449 22.67 4.13 -21.44
CA ILE A 449 21.79 3.52 -20.44
C ILE A 449 22.27 2.12 -20.04
N LEU A 450 22.69 1.31 -21.02
CA LEU A 450 23.26 -0.01 -20.76
C LEU A 450 24.53 0.07 -19.91
N SER A 451 25.36 1.08 -20.11
CA SER A 451 26.56 1.33 -19.28
C SER A 451 26.17 1.67 -17.83
N ILE A 452 25.13 2.48 -17.61
CA ILE A 452 24.61 2.77 -16.26
C ILE A 452 24.05 1.48 -15.62
N MET A 453 23.29 0.69 -16.37
CA MET A 453 22.74 -0.59 -15.89
C MET A 453 23.87 -1.56 -15.52
N SER A 454 24.89 -1.67 -16.35
CA SER A 454 26.04 -2.54 -16.12
C SER A 454 26.83 -2.15 -14.87
N LEU A 455 27.11 -0.86 -14.69
CA LEU A 455 27.77 -0.34 -13.50
C LEU A 455 26.95 -0.58 -12.24
N THR A 456 25.62 -0.46 -12.33
CA THR A 456 24.75 -0.75 -11.20
C THR A 456 24.82 -2.24 -10.79
N ILE A 457 24.82 -3.17 -11.75
CA ILE A 457 24.96 -4.61 -11.48
C ILE A 457 26.37 -4.91 -10.94
N LEU A 458 27.39 -4.30 -11.52
CA LEU A 458 28.79 -4.53 -11.14
C LEU A 458 29.07 -4.07 -9.71
N LEU A 459 28.59 -2.88 -9.33
CA LEU A 459 28.90 -2.25 -8.04
C LEU A 459 27.92 -2.65 -6.93
N PHE A 460 26.63 -2.73 -7.24
CA PHE A 460 25.57 -2.92 -6.25
C PHE A 460 24.89 -4.30 -6.35
N GLY A 461 25.00 -4.97 -7.50
CA GLY A 461 24.47 -6.30 -7.75
C GLY A 461 23.01 -6.34 -8.24
N TRP A 462 22.53 -7.57 -8.47
CA TRP A 462 21.26 -7.84 -9.14
C TRP A 462 20.02 -7.38 -8.34
N GLN A 463 20.09 -7.40 -7.01
CA GLN A 463 18.97 -6.98 -6.17
C GLN A 463 18.68 -5.48 -6.29
N VAL A 464 19.73 -4.66 -6.27
CA VAL A 464 19.63 -3.21 -6.45
C VAL A 464 19.19 -2.90 -7.87
N PHE A 465 19.80 -3.57 -8.88
CA PHE A 465 19.41 -3.41 -10.27
C PHE A 465 17.91 -3.68 -10.50
N ARG A 466 17.34 -4.77 -9.99
CA ARG A 466 15.91 -5.06 -10.15
C ARG A 466 14.99 -3.98 -9.60
N LYS A 467 15.37 -3.29 -8.54
CA LYS A 467 14.60 -2.17 -7.96
C LYS A 467 14.77 -0.87 -8.74
N THR A 468 15.93 -0.67 -9.37
CA THR A 468 16.26 0.55 -10.14
C THR A 468 15.99 0.40 -11.63
N ALA A 469 15.81 -0.80 -12.15
CA ALA A 469 15.63 -1.09 -13.59
C ALA A 469 14.51 -0.26 -14.24
N THR A 470 13.38 -0.10 -13.54
CA THR A 470 12.26 0.72 -14.02
C THR A 470 12.62 2.21 -14.15
N VAL A 471 13.52 2.72 -13.29
CA VAL A 471 14.00 4.10 -13.38
C VAL A 471 14.98 4.25 -14.53
N MET A 472 15.83 3.24 -14.76
CA MET A 472 16.75 3.24 -15.89
C MET A 472 16.01 3.13 -17.23
N LEU A 473 14.91 2.34 -17.28
CA LEU A 473 14.04 2.32 -18.45
C LEU A 473 13.37 3.67 -18.67
N PHE A 474 12.95 4.34 -17.59
CA PHE A 474 12.37 5.70 -17.66
C PHE A 474 13.37 6.72 -18.21
N LEU A 475 14.67 6.58 -17.91
CA LEU A 475 15.71 7.43 -18.48
C LEU A 475 15.81 7.34 -20.01
N CYS A 476 15.36 6.23 -20.64
CA CYS A 476 15.32 6.14 -22.09
C CYS A 476 14.41 7.22 -22.72
N LEU A 477 13.43 7.74 -21.99
CA LEU A 477 12.55 8.81 -22.47
C LEU A 477 13.25 10.17 -22.63
N MET A 478 14.47 10.32 -22.16
CA MET A 478 15.25 11.56 -22.39
C MET A 478 15.81 11.66 -23.81
N PHE A 479 15.89 10.54 -24.53
CA PHE A 479 16.43 10.51 -25.88
C PHE A 479 15.34 10.73 -26.94
N PRO A 480 15.66 11.39 -28.06
CA PRO A 480 14.78 11.44 -29.21
C PRO A 480 14.57 10.03 -29.77
N LEU A 481 13.35 9.76 -30.20
CA LEU A 481 13.00 8.50 -30.86
C LEU A 481 13.81 8.31 -32.16
N PRO A 482 14.22 7.08 -32.49
CA PRO A 482 14.79 6.79 -33.81
C PRO A 482 13.87 7.29 -34.92
N HIS A 483 14.43 7.86 -35.98
CA HIS A 483 13.67 8.51 -37.05
C HIS A 483 12.55 7.63 -37.64
N TYR A 484 12.79 6.33 -37.79
CA TYR A 484 11.79 5.38 -38.27
C TYR A 484 10.58 5.29 -37.33
N ILE A 485 10.81 5.18 -36.02
CA ILE A 485 9.73 5.13 -35.00
C ILE A 485 9.04 6.47 -34.91
N GLN A 486 9.80 7.57 -34.97
CA GLN A 486 9.25 8.92 -34.97
C GLN A 486 8.25 9.09 -36.10
N THR A 487 8.62 8.78 -37.33
CA THR A 487 7.76 8.91 -38.54
C THR A 487 6.54 7.99 -38.45
N ALA A 488 6.74 6.73 -38.02
CA ALA A 488 5.66 5.75 -37.88
C ALA A 488 4.60 6.14 -36.83
N VAL A 489 4.97 6.93 -35.81
CA VAL A 489 4.05 7.40 -34.75
C VAL A 489 3.49 8.78 -35.09
N MET A 490 4.34 9.67 -35.61
CA MET A 490 4.00 11.09 -35.86
C MET A 490 2.93 11.24 -36.95
N LEU A 491 3.11 10.57 -38.11
CA LEU A 491 2.20 10.73 -39.23
C LEU A 491 0.77 10.32 -38.90
N PRO A 492 0.47 9.12 -38.35
CA PRO A 492 -0.90 8.76 -37.99
C PRO A 492 -1.51 9.65 -36.90
N LEU A 493 -0.70 10.11 -35.93
CA LEU A 493 -1.18 11.05 -34.90
C LEU A 493 -1.54 12.41 -35.48
N GLN A 494 -0.77 12.90 -36.45
CA GLN A 494 -0.97 14.16 -37.10
C GLN A 494 -2.23 14.10 -37.99
N GLU A 495 -2.39 13.07 -38.79
CA GLU A 495 -3.58 12.81 -39.61
C GLU A 495 -4.85 12.69 -38.77
N ALA A 496 -4.79 11.89 -37.68
CA ALA A 496 -5.91 11.74 -36.77
C ALA A 496 -6.30 13.05 -36.08
N ALA A 497 -5.31 13.86 -35.68
CA ALA A 497 -5.55 15.15 -35.04
C ALA A 497 -6.15 16.17 -36.02
N ALA A 498 -5.64 16.23 -37.26
CA ALA A 498 -6.16 17.10 -38.30
C ALA A 498 -7.61 16.73 -38.69
N ALA A 499 -7.88 15.44 -38.90
CA ALA A 499 -9.22 14.95 -39.20
C ALA A 499 -10.22 15.23 -38.07
N SER A 500 -9.80 14.97 -36.81
CA SER A 500 -10.65 15.26 -35.64
C SER A 500 -10.88 16.74 -35.42
N ALA A 501 -9.90 17.60 -35.72
CA ALA A 501 -10.05 19.07 -35.64
C ALA A 501 -10.97 19.60 -36.72
N ALA A 502 -10.84 19.12 -37.97
CA ALA A 502 -11.75 19.48 -39.06
C ALA A 502 -13.20 19.11 -38.72
N PHE A 503 -13.44 17.92 -38.22
CA PHE A 503 -14.76 17.48 -37.74
C PHE A 503 -15.31 18.39 -36.63
N CYS A 504 -14.48 18.75 -35.64
CA CYS A 504 -14.91 19.70 -34.59
C CYS A 504 -15.24 21.08 -35.14
N LEU A 505 -14.50 21.57 -36.13
CA LEU A 505 -14.75 22.85 -36.78
C LEU A 505 -16.06 22.84 -37.58
N GLU A 506 -16.36 21.78 -38.31
CA GLU A 506 -17.63 21.57 -38.99
C GLU A 506 -18.82 21.55 -38.03
N MET A 507 -18.67 20.88 -36.88
CA MET A 507 -19.70 20.86 -35.84
C MET A 507 -19.98 22.26 -35.25
N ILE A 508 -18.99 23.15 -35.24
CA ILE A 508 -19.13 24.53 -34.77
C ILE A 508 -19.70 25.44 -35.88
N GLY A 509 -19.82 24.95 -37.14
CA GLY A 509 -20.41 25.66 -38.25
C GLY A 509 -19.40 26.34 -39.20
N TYR A 510 -18.13 25.97 -39.15
CA TYR A 510 -17.11 26.41 -40.11
C TYR A 510 -16.99 25.41 -41.27
N SER A 511 -16.86 25.89 -42.50
CA SER A 511 -16.54 25.02 -43.64
C SER A 511 -15.05 24.68 -43.59
N ALA A 512 -14.72 23.50 -43.11
CA ALA A 512 -13.36 23.00 -42.96
C ALA A 512 -13.09 21.82 -43.91
N VAL A 513 -12.10 21.97 -44.77
CA VAL A 513 -11.63 20.88 -45.65
C VAL A 513 -10.25 20.44 -45.19
N ASN A 514 -10.08 19.14 -44.92
CA ASN A 514 -8.81 18.56 -44.54
C ASN A 514 -8.13 17.94 -45.78
N GLU A 515 -7.04 18.52 -46.25
CA GLU A 515 -6.17 17.97 -47.28
C GLU A 515 -4.85 17.56 -46.66
N ALA A 516 -4.73 16.30 -46.28
CA ALA A 516 -3.58 15.72 -45.59
C ALA A 516 -3.28 16.44 -44.25
N ASN A 517 -2.33 17.38 -44.22
CA ASN A 517 -1.90 18.12 -43.02
C ASN A 517 -2.26 19.61 -43.07
N ILE A 518 -3.16 19.99 -43.98
CA ILE A 518 -3.60 21.38 -44.17
C ILE A 518 -5.11 21.42 -43.95
N ILE A 519 -5.53 22.27 -43.02
CA ILE A 519 -6.96 22.55 -42.80
C ILE A 519 -7.28 23.87 -43.51
N THR A 520 -8.11 23.81 -44.55
CA THR A 520 -8.60 25.00 -45.24
C THR A 520 -9.93 25.46 -44.61
N LEU A 521 -9.93 26.63 -43.98
CA LEU A 521 -11.11 27.25 -43.37
C LEU A 521 -11.60 28.41 -44.23
N ASN A 522 -12.84 28.35 -44.76
CA ASN A 522 -13.44 29.41 -45.52
C ASN A 522 -12.53 30.01 -46.64
N GLY A 523 -11.68 29.18 -47.25
CA GLY A 523 -10.72 29.59 -48.28
C GLY A 523 -9.36 30.09 -47.75
N THR A 524 -9.15 30.16 -46.44
CA THR A 524 -7.85 30.48 -45.83
C THR A 524 -7.15 29.20 -45.47
N MET A 525 -5.95 28.99 -45.97
CA MET A 525 -5.15 27.82 -45.63
C MET A 525 -4.54 28.00 -44.24
N VAL A 526 -4.93 27.17 -43.31
CA VAL A 526 -4.29 27.01 -41.99
C VAL A 526 -3.42 25.77 -42.08
N ALA A 527 -2.13 25.98 -42.40
CA ALA A 527 -1.20 24.86 -42.37
C ALA A 527 -1.09 24.34 -40.93
N VAL A 528 -1.29 23.04 -40.73
CA VAL A 528 -0.94 22.36 -39.49
C VAL A 528 0.60 22.29 -39.49
N SER A 529 1.23 23.38 -39.01
CA SER A 529 2.70 23.51 -39.02
C SER A 529 3.36 22.37 -38.27
N GLU A 530 4.63 22.11 -38.55
CA GLU A 530 5.42 21.09 -37.83
C GLU A 530 5.35 21.25 -36.29
N ALA A 531 5.13 22.46 -35.81
CA ALA A 531 4.92 22.75 -34.39
C ALA A 531 3.60 22.21 -33.81
N CYS A 532 2.64 21.79 -34.66
CA CYS A 532 1.34 21.22 -34.26
C CYS A 532 1.26 19.69 -34.38
N ASN A 533 2.41 19.02 -34.55
CA ASN A 533 2.51 17.57 -34.83
C ASN A 533 1.94 16.65 -33.74
N GLY A 534 1.47 17.12 -32.61
CA GLY A 534 1.04 16.25 -31.51
C GLY A 534 2.17 15.44 -30.83
N LEU A 535 3.33 15.27 -31.47
CA LEU A 535 4.47 14.51 -30.92
C LEU A 535 5.02 15.16 -29.65
N ARG A 536 5.14 16.49 -29.61
CA ARG A 536 5.54 17.23 -28.40
C ARG A 536 4.59 16.93 -27.23
N MET A 537 3.29 16.90 -27.50
CA MET A 537 2.28 16.57 -26.48
C MET A 537 2.37 15.11 -26.05
N ALA A 538 2.48 14.18 -27.02
CA ALA A 538 2.59 12.76 -26.75
C ALA A 538 3.84 12.42 -25.93
N THR A 539 5.00 13.00 -26.26
CA THR A 539 6.24 12.80 -25.49
C THR A 539 6.14 13.42 -24.10
N ALA A 540 5.58 14.62 -23.96
CA ALA A 540 5.37 15.26 -22.66
C ALA A 540 4.45 14.43 -21.76
N PHE A 541 3.35 13.92 -22.29
CA PHE A 541 2.42 13.09 -21.54
C PHE A 541 3.01 11.74 -21.17
N LEU A 542 3.74 11.10 -22.06
CA LEU A 542 4.43 9.86 -21.80
C LEU A 542 5.45 10.01 -20.63
N VAL A 543 6.18 11.12 -20.59
CA VAL A 543 7.11 11.43 -19.49
C VAL A 543 6.35 11.68 -18.19
N ILE A 544 5.32 12.53 -18.19
CA ILE A 544 4.55 12.87 -16.98
C ILE A 544 3.80 11.65 -16.45
N ILE A 545 3.11 10.92 -17.32
CA ILE A 545 2.35 9.72 -16.93
C ILE A 545 3.30 8.62 -16.50
N GLY A 546 4.41 8.41 -17.19
CA GLY A 546 5.45 7.47 -16.80
C GLY A 546 6.00 7.76 -15.40
N TRP A 547 6.23 9.03 -15.09
CA TRP A 547 6.63 9.47 -13.75
C TRP A 547 5.55 9.18 -12.70
N ILE A 548 4.28 9.52 -12.96
CA ILE A 548 3.14 9.23 -12.07
C ILE A 548 2.99 7.73 -11.84
N VAL A 549 3.03 6.93 -12.90
CA VAL A 549 2.90 5.45 -12.85
C VAL A 549 3.99 4.81 -11.99
N LEU A 550 5.21 5.36 -12.01
CA LEU A 550 6.32 4.85 -11.20
C LEU A 550 6.24 5.26 -9.73
N LEU A 551 5.52 6.34 -9.40
CA LEU A 551 5.29 6.80 -8.03
C LEU A 551 4.07 6.18 -7.37
N VAL A 552 2.99 5.98 -8.15
CA VAL A 552 1.72 5.49 -7.62
C VAL A 552 1.79 3.99 -7.31
N ARG A 553 1.33 3.61 -6.12
CA ARG A 553 1.22 2.20 -5.69
C ARG A 553 -0.12 1.63 -6.16
N LYS A 554 -0.18 1.25 -7.41
CA LYS A 554 -1.36 0.67 -8.08
C LYS A 554 -1.02 -0.70 -8.66
N GLU A 555 -2.04 -1.50 -8.99
CA GLU A 555 -1.89 -2.78 -9.68
C GLU A 555 -1.27 -2.58 -11.07
N TRP A 556 -0.60 -3.61 -11.60
CA TRP A 556 0.12 -3.52 -12.87
C TRP A 556 -0.78 -3.17 -14.07
N TRP A 557 -2.02 -3.69 -14.08
CA TRP A 557 -3.00 -3.42 -15.14
C TRP A 557 -3.52 -1.97 -15.11
N GLU A 558 -3.73 -1.39 -13.92
CA GLU A 558 -4.11 0.04 -13.77
C GLU A 558 -2.99 0.95 -14.30
N LYS A 559 -1.73 0.58 -14.04
CA LYS A 559 -0.55 1.27 -14.57
C LYS A 559 -0.46 1.17 -16.10
N LEU A 560 -0.81 0.02 -16.63
CA LEU A 560 -0.85 -0.20 -18.08
C LEU A 560 -1.93 0.64 -18.75
N ILE A 561 -3.13 0.70 -18.17
CA ILE A 561 -4.22 1.55 -18.66
C ILE A 561 -3.78 3.01 -18.67
N LEU A 562 -3.23 3.53 -17.56
CA LEU A 562 -2.71 4.89 -17.48
C LEU A 562 -1.64 5.20 -18.54
N LEU A 563 -0.77 4.24 -18.82
CA LEU A 563 0.25 4.42 -19.85
C LEU A 563 -0.33 4.43 -21.26
N LEU A 564 -1.29 3.54 -21.54
CA LEU A 564 -1.96 3.46 -22.84
C LEU A 564 -2.89 4.66 -23.09
N SER A 565 -3.52 5.21 -22.04
CA SER A 565 -4.39 6.39 -22.14
C SER A 565 -3.62 7.67 -22.49
N SER A 566 -2.29 7.69 -22.33
CA SER A 566 -1.45 8.83 -22.68
C SER A 566 -1.61 9.27 -24.15
N LEU A 567 -1.72 8.33 -25.08
CA LEU A 567 -1.89 8.60 -26.50
C LEU A 567 -3.26 9.20 -26.85
N PRO A 568 -4.41 8.60 -26.44
CA PRO A 568 -5.73 9.21 -26.63
C PRO A 568 -5.86 10.59 -25.97
N ILE A 569 -5.32 10.79 -24.77
CA ILE A 569 -5.34 12.08 -24.08
C ILE A 569 -4.53 13.11 -24.87
N ALA A 570 -3.34 12.73 -25.34
CA ALA A 570 -2.52 13.60 -26.18
C ALA A 570 -3.24 14.01 -27.47
N LEU A 571 -3.88 13.05 -28.14
CA LEU A 571 -4.67 13.30 -29.34
C LEU A 571 -5.82 14.28 -29.08
N LEU A 572 -6.59 14.05 -28.00
CA LEU A 572 -7.72 14.91 -27.63
C LEU A 572 -7.26 16.35 -27.32
N CYS A 573 -6.20 16.50 -26.53
CA CYS A 573 -5.63 17.81 -26.23
C CYS A 573 -5.12 18.51 -27.50
N ASN A 574 -4.47 17.78 -28.40
CA ASN A 574 -3.99 18.35 -29.66
C ASN A 574 -5.12 18.75 -30.60
N THR A 575 -6.18 17.92 -30.71
CA THR A 575 -7.40 18.24 -31.47
C THR A 575 -8.05 19.52 -30.94
N LEU A 576 -8.21 19.63 -29.62
CA LEU A 576 -8.78 20.83 -28.99
C LEU A 576 -7.92 22.06 -29.26
N ARG A 577 -6.60 21.95 -29.17
CA ARG A 577 -5.67 23.02 -29.49
C ARG A 577 -5.80 23.46 -30.93
N LEU A 578 -5.77 22.52 -31.88
CA LEU A 578 -5.93 22.83 -33.32
C LEU A 578 -7.26 23.51 -33.62
N THR A 579 -8.36 23.01 -33.05
CA THR A 579 -9.69 23.59 -33.23
C THR A 579 -9.75 25.03 -32.71
N VAL A 580 -9.26 25.28 -31.49
CA VAL A 580 -9.25 26.62 -30.89
C VAL A 580 -8.34 27.56 -31.66
N THR A 581 -7.15 27.13 -32.04
CA THR A 581 -6.19 27.91 -32.80
C THR A 581 -6.76 28.28 -34.18
N ALA A 582 -7.39 27.33 -34.89
CA ALA A 582 -8.02 27.57 -36.18
C ALA A 582 -9.17 28.61 -36.10
N VAL A 583 -10.04 28.53 -35.09
CA VAL A 583 -11.11 29.51 -34.84
C VAL A 583 -10.55 30.90 -34.54
N ILE A 584 -9.45 30.99 -33.79
CA ILE A 584 -8.83 32.26 -33.43
C ILE A 584 -8.21 32.91 -34.67
N PHE A 585 -7.52 32.15 -35.53
CA PHE A 585 -6.93 32.67 -36.77
C PHE A 585 -7.96 33.20 -37.78
N THR A 586 -9.21 32.73 -37.75
CA THR A 586 -10.27 33.30 -38.56
C THR A 586 -10.75 34.68 -38.08
N LYS A 587 -10.53 35.01 -36.79
CA LYS A 587 -11.01 36.24 -36.15
C LYS A 587 -9.94 37.30 -35.93
N LEU A 588 -8.69 36.89 -35.76
CA LEU A 588 -7.55 37.73 -35.40
C LEU A 588 -6.42 37.52 -36.42
N THR A 589 -6.27 38.45 -37.37
CA THR A 589 -5.19 38.46 -38.36
C THR A 589 -4.05 39.36 -37.90
N GLY A 590 -2.82 38.82 -37.74
CA GLY A 590 -1.60 39.59 -37.43
C GLY A 590 -0.46 38.74 -36.87
N GLU A 591 0.75 38.91 -37.40
CA GLU A 591 1.97 38.16 -37.04
C GLU A 591 2.26 38.10 -35.52
N LYS A 592 1.93 39.15 -34.77
CA LYS A 592 2.14 39.18 -33.32
C LYS A 592 1.24 38.23 -32.54
N TRP A 593 0.05 37.98 -33.04
CA TRP A 593 -0.91 37.10 -32.41
C TRP A 593 -0.59 35.63 -32.70
N GLU A 594 -0.04 35.33 -33.86
CA GLU A 594 0.39 33.97 -34.25
C GLU A 594 1.42 33.40 -33.27
N GLY A 595 2.46 34.18 -32.93
CA GLY A 595 3.48 33.74 -31.97
C GLY A 595 2.94 33.53 -30.56
N ILE A 596 2.11 34.47 -30.07
CA ILE A 596 1.53 34.38 -28.70
C ILE A 596 0.60 33.17 -28.56
N PHE A 597 -0.27 32.93 -29.53
CA PHE A 597 -1.21 31.80 -29.45
C PHE A 597 -0.54 30.46 -29.72
N HIS A 598 0.51 30.45 -30.52
CA HIS A 598 1.35 29.26 -30.72
C HIS A 598 2.01 28.80 -29.39
N ASP A 599 2.65 29.72 -28.69
CA ASP A 599 3.34 29.40 -27.46
C ASP A 599 2.39 29.19 -26.27
N PHE A 600 1.44 30.09 -26.08
CA PHE A 600 0.48 30.02 -24.99
C PHE A 600 -0.47 28.80 -25.11
N GLY A 601 -0.90 28.46 -26.35
CA GLY A 601 -1.71 27.26 -26.60
C GLY A 601 -1.02 25.98 -26.22
N GLY A 602 0.30 25.88 -26.42
CA GLY A 602 1.11 24.74 -25.99
C GLY A 602 1.15 24.59 -24.45
N TYR A 603 1.39 25.68 -23.75
CA TYR A 603 1.47 25.65 -22.27
C TYR A 603 0.12 25.46 -21.59
N ALA A 604 -0.96 26.00 -22.13
CA ALA A 604 -2.32 25.85 -21.57
C ALA A 604 -2.84 24.40 -21.63
N MET A 605 -2.34 23.57 -22.54
CA MET A 605 -2.76 22.17 -22.66
C MET A 605 -2.14 21.26 -21.58
N ILE A 606 -1.02 21.65 -20.95
CA ILE A 606 -0.41 20.85 -19.88
C ILE A 606 -1.31 20.74 -18.63
N PRO A 607 -1.87 21.85 -18.08
CA PRO A 607 -2.85 21.76 -17.00
C PRO A 607 -4.10 20.96 -17.37
N LEU A 608 -4.60 21.12 -18.61
CA LEU A 608 -5.77 20.37 -19.09
C LEU A 608 -5.51 18.86 -19.09
N ALA A 609 -4.37 18.44 -19.64
CA ALA A 609 -4.00 17.03 -19.65
C ALA A 609 -3.77 16.47 -18.24
N LEU A 610 -3.15 17.25 -17.35
CA LEU A 610 -2.99 16.85 -15.96
C LEU A 610 -4.36 16.65 -15.29
N ALA A 611 -5.33 17.54 -15.55
CA ALA A 611 -6.70 17.41 -15.06
C ALA A 611 -7.37 16.13 -15.60
N MET A 612 -7.16 15.79 -16.88
CA MET A 612 -7.67 14.55 -17.48
C MET A 612 -7.07 13.30 -16.85
N VAL A 613 -5.77 13.29 -16.59
CA VAL A 613 -5.09 12.19 -15.89
C VAL A 613 -5.58 12.05 -14.43
N VAL A 614 -5.77 13.17 -13.73
CA VAL A 614 -6.36 13.17 -12.38
C VAL A 614 -7.79 12.65 -12.42
N PHE A 615 -8.57 13.02 -13.40
CA PHE A 615 -9.93 12.52 -13.60
C PHE A 615 -9.95 11.02 -13.91
N GLU A 616 -9.04 10.54 -14.75
CA GLU A 616 -8.85 9.11 -15.02
C GLU A 616 -8.47 8.34 -13.76
N LEU A 617 -7.53 8.84 -12.98
CA LEU A 617 -7.15 8.25 -11.69
C LEU A 617 -8.34 8.22 -10.71
N TRP A 618 -9.18 9.25 -10.73
CA TRP A 618 -10.41 9.31 -9.93
C TRP A 618 -11.44 8.26 -10.40
N ILE A 619 -11.64 8.10 -11.72
CA ILE A 619 -12.50 7.04 -12.30
C ILE A 619 -11.97 5.65 -11.92
N LEU A 620 -10.69 5.38 -12.14
CA LEU A 620 -10.07 4.11 -11.80
C LEU A 620 -10.21 3.82 -10.31
N ARG A 621 -10.03 4.82 -9.45
CA ARG A 621 -10.28 4.67 -8.02
C ARG A 621 -11.73 4.31 -7.73
N LYS A 622 -12.69 4.91 -8.41
CA LYS A 622 -14.13 4.66 -8.23
C LYS A 622 -14.55 3.29 -8.76
N LEU A 623 -13.92 2.82 -9.83
CA LEU A 623 -14.16 1.50 -10.41
C LEU A 623 -13.50 0.37 -9.61
N THR A 624 -12.30 0.62 -9.06
CA THR A 624 -11.57 -0.37 -8.24
C THR A 624 -12.04 -0.40 -6.79
N THR A 625 -12.59 0.69 -6.26
CA THR A 625 -13.45 0.65 -5.10
C THR A 625 -14.81 0.15 -5.56
N VAL A 626 -14.96 -1.17 -5.72
CA VAL A 626 -16.28 -1.79 -5.86
C VAL A 626 -17.08 -1.37 -4.64
N SER A 627 -17.94 -0.37 -4.84
CA SER A 627 -19.05 -0.10 -3.96
C SER A 627 -19.87 -1.39 -3.97
N VAL A 628 -19.78 -2.16 -2.92
CA VAL A 628 -20.81 -3.15 -2.60
C VAL A 628 -22.07 -2.34 -2.36
N LYS A 629 -22.75 -1.99 -3.45
CA LYS A 629 -24.15 -1.61 -3.40
C LYS A 629 -24.87 -2.90 -3.08
N THR A 630 -25.19 -3.06 -1.80
CA THR A 630 -26.24 -3.94 -1.33
C THR A 630 -27.51 -3.72 -2.15
N GLN A 631 -27.92 -4.71 -2.90
CA GLN A 631 -29.34 -5.00 -3.14
C GLN A 631 -29.89 -5.79 -1.98
#